data_b9254c819c5cb9f3dfbf57e23db5a404
#
_entry.id   b9254c819c5cb9f3dfbf57e23db5a404
#
_cell.length_a   1.000
_cell.length_b   1.000
_cell.length_c   1.000
_cell.angle_alpha   90.00
_cell.angle_beta   90.00
_cell.angle_gamma   90.00
#
_symmetry.space_group_name_H-M   'P 1'
#
loop_
_entity.id
_entity.type
_entity.pdbx_description
1 polymer ?
#
loop_
_entity_poly.entity_id
_entity_poly.type
_entity_poly.pdbx_seq_one_letter_code
_entity_poly.pdbx_strand_id
1 'polypeptide(L)'
;TDTVADTHTLPLEERQHLLDLLSQTLNQDPPNVETTRECARLTHHFAQQQTHPHERALMLALPECWPLLQALSQDDRASVRVVLGHITQGQALDMSRFGVGLQAIETERALDDYTWLVAGCVGEFWTDLCIRHVPDFSSLPNEEMMDLGRQYGMGLQRLNILRDSK
;
A
#
# COMPACT_ATOMS: atom_id res chain seq x y z
N THR A 1 2.01 1.18 5.26
CA THR A 1 2.08 -0.29 5.10
C THR A 1 3.52 -0.73 4.86
N ASP A 2 4.23 -0.11 3.94
CA ASP A 2 5.64 -0.41 3.59
C ASP A 2 6.56 -0.40 4.81
N THR A 3 6.60 0.70 5.57
CA THR A 3 7.33 0.81 6.84
C THR A 3 7.05 -0.36 7.80
N VAL A 4 5.82 -0.86 7.85
CA VAL A 4 5.46 -2.01 8.70
C VAL A 4 6.09 -3.29 8.18
N ALA A 5 6.03 -3.52 6.87
CA ALA A 5 6.62 -4.70 6.23
C ALA A 5 8.14 -4.72 6.38
N ASP A 6 8.81 -3.56 6.32
CA ASP A 6 10.27 -3.42 6.33
C ASP A 6 10.88 -3.27 7.74
N THR A 7 10.05 -3.22 8.80
CA THR A 7 10.55 -3.12 10.18
C THR A 7 11.06 -4.49 10.68
N HIS A 8 12.19 -4.94 10.15
CA HIS A 8 12.78 -6.24 10.49
C HIS A 8 13.21 -6.41 11.96
N THR A 9 13.22 -5.34 12.74
CA THR A 9 13.49 -5.38 14.20
C THR A 9 12.32 -5.99 14.97
N LEU A 10 11.15 -6.13 14.38
CA LEU A 10 9.97 -6.73 14.98
C LEU A 10 9.68 -8.12 14.41
N PRO A 11 9.12 -9.03 15.23
CA PRO A 11 8.70 -10.35 14.78
C PRO A 11 7.74 -10.29 13.59
N LEU A 12 7.83 -11.27 12.70
CA LEU A 12 6.95 -11.38 11.51
C LEU A 12 5.46 -11.36 11.90
N GLU A 13 5.10 -12.08 12.95
CA GLU A 13 3.71 -12.16 13.44
C GLU A 13 3.16 -10.79 13.87
N GLU A 14 3.97 -9.95 14.51
CA GLU A 14 3.55 -8.60 14.91
C GLU A 14 3.34 -7.69 13.70
N ARG A 15 4.22 -7.80 12.70
CA ARG A 15 4.10 -7.05 11.43
C ARG A 15 2.85 -7.46 10.65
N GLN A 16 2.61 -8.78 10.54
CA GLN A 16 1.40 -9.31 9.91
C GLN A 16 0.15 -8.85 10.64
N HIS A 17 0.13 -8.95 11.97
CA HIS A 17 -1.01 -8.51 12.77
C HIS A 17 -1.34 -7.02 12.57
N LEU A 18 -0.33 -6.14 12.51
CA LEU A 18 -0.57 -4.72 12.24
C LEU A 18 -1.07 -4.48 10.83
N LEU A 19 -0.56 -5.18 9.81
CA LEU A 19 -1.08 -5.08 8.43
C LEU A 19 -2.53 -5.53 8.34
N ASP A 20 -2.89 -6.63 8.99
CA ASP A 20 -4.26 -7.14 9.03
C ASP A 20 -5.20 -6.12 9.70
N LEU A 21 -4.77 -5.53 10.80
CA LEU A 21 -5.55 -4.52 11.51
C LEU A 21 -5.71 -3.23 10.69
N LEU A 22 -4.66 -2.80 9.98
CA LEU A 22 -4.75 -1.68 9.04
C LEU A 22 -5.75 -1.98 7.92
N SER A 23 -5.68 -3.16 7.32
CA SER A 23 -6.61 -3.62 6.30
C SER A 23 -8.06 -3.65 6.82
N GLN A 24 -8.29 -4.21 8.00
CA GLN A 24 -9.60 -4.22 8.64
C GLN A 24 -10.15 -2.81 8.88
N THR A 25 -9.30 -1.91 9.39
CA THR A 25 -9.71 -0.51 9.66
C THR A 25 -10.05 0.22 8.37
N LEU A 26 -9.29 0.01 7.30
CA LEU A 26 -9.53 0.60 5.98
C LEU A 26 -10.85 0.11 5.36
N ASN A 27 -11.21 -1.15 5.56
CA ASN A 27 -12.42 -1.74 4.98
C ASN A 27 -13.72 -1.38 5.72
N GLN A 28 -13.64 -0.70 6.87
CA GLN A 28 -14.80 -0.25 7.64
C GLN A 28 -15.19 1.19 7.26
N ASP A 29 -16.48 1.44 7.05
CA ASP A 29 -17.02 2.77 6.75
C ASP A 29 -18.33 3.05 7.50
N PRO A 30 -18.32 3.85 8.55
CA PRO A 30 -17.15 4.50 9.17
C PRO A 30 -16.23 3.48 9.90
N PRO A 31 -14.96 3.84 10.14
CA PRO A 31 -14.06 2.99 10.91
C PRO A 31 -14.59 2.70 12.31
N ASN A 32 -14.45 1.47 12.75
CA ASN A 32 -14.82 1.09 14.12
C ASN A 32 -13.86 1.74 15.13
N VAL A 33 -14.39 2.32 16.20
CA VAL A 33 -13.61 3.03 17.22
C VAL A 33 -12.60 2.09 17.92
N GLU A 34 -12.97 0.84 18.15
CA GLU A 34 -12.10 -0.13 18.80
C GLU A 34 -10.92 -0.53 17.90
N THR A 35 -11.19 -0.88 16.64
CA THR A 35 -10.13 -1.20 15.67
C THR A 35 -9.20 -0.01 15.43
N THR A 36 -9.73 1.21 15.33
CA THR A 36 -8.94 2.44 15.18
C THR A 36 -8.04 2.69 16.38
N ARG A 37 -8.55 2.47 17.61
CA ARG A 37 -7.77 2.62 18.83
C ARG A 37 -6.66 1.58 18.93
N GLU A 38 -6.94 0.34 18.60
CA GLU A 38 -5.95 -0.73 18.60
C GLU A 38 -4.88 -0.49 17.53
N CYS A 39 -5.29 -0.05 16.34
CA CYS A 39 -4.37 0.37 15.29
C CYS A 39 -3.43 1.49 15.77
N ALA A 40 -3.96 2.52 16.44
CA ALA A 40 -3.15 3.61 17.00
C ALA A 40 -2.17 3.11 18.08
N ARG A 41 -2.60 2.17 18.94
CA ARG A 41 -1.75 1.56 19.96
C ARG A 41 -0.57 0.79 19.32
N LEU A 42 -0.84 -0.04 18.33
CA LEU A 42 0.18 -0.84 17.65
C LEU A 42 1.11 0.04 16.83
N THR A 43 0.59 1.03 16.09
CA THR A 43 1.47 1.97 15.35
C THR A 43 2.39 2.76 16.27
N HIS A 44 1.93 3.14 17.47
CA HIS A 44 2.78 3.76 18.46
C HIS A 44 3.89 2.81 18.96
N HIS A 45 3.55 1.55 19.23
CA HIS A 45 4.54 0.52 19.58
C HIS A 45 5.59 0.35 18.49
N PHE A 46 5.17 0.23 17.21
CA PHE A 46 6.09 0.15 16.07
C PHE A 46 6.98 1.39 15.96
N ALA A 47 6.43 2.59 16.19
CA ALA A 47 7.20 3.82 16.18
C ALA A 47 8.33 3.83 17.21
N GLN A 48 8.11 3.22 18.37
CA GLN A 48 9.17 3.12 19.40
C GLN A 48 10.34 2.21 18.98
N GLN A 49 10.08 1.23 18.12
CA GLN A 49 11.09 0.30 17.59
C GLN A 49 11.78 0.80 16.32
N GLN A 50 11.26 1.86 15.70
CA GLN A 50 11.83 2.44 14.50
C GLN A 50 13.11 3.23 14.80
N THR A 51 14.19 2.84 14.11
CA THR A 51 15.48 3.54 14.18
C THR A 51 15.55 4.75 13.24
N HIS A 52 14.81 4.70 12.12
CA HIS A 52 14.78 5.78 11.14
C HIS A 52 13.82 6.90 11.58
N PRO A 53 14.27 8.14 11.78
CA PRO A 53 13.47 9.20 12.40
C PRO A 53 12.24 9.60 11.57
N HIS A 54 12.32 9.59 10.24
CA HIS A 54 11.21 9.95 9.37
C HIS A 54 10.12 8.86 9.35
N GLU A 55 10.48 7.60 9.36
CA GLU A 55 9.53 6.48 9.46
C GLU A 55 8.85 6.45 10.83
N ARG A 56 9.61 6.73 11.88
CA ARG A 56 9.04 6.91 13.23
C ARG A 56 7.99 8.02 13.25
N ALA A 57 8.29 9.18 12.66
CA ALA A 57 7.35 10.30 12.57
C ALA A 57 6.10 9.92 11.77
N LEU A 58 6.26 9.21 10.65
CA LEU A 58 5.15 8.70 9.84
C LEU A 58 4.24 7.76 10.64
N MET A 59 4.81 6.81 11.38
CA MET A 59 4.03 5.87 12.19
C MET A 59 3.25 6.60 13.30
N LEU A 60 3.83 7.62 13.92
CA LEU A 60 3.15 8.43 14.94
C LEU A 60 2.02 9.29 14.36
N ALA A 61 2.17 9.76 13.11
CA ALA A 61 1.16 10.57 12.42
C ALA A 61 0.02 9.74 11.79
N LEU A 62 0.16 8.41 11.69
CA LEU A 62 -0.83 7.57 11.02
C LEU A 62 -2.27 7.73 11.56
N PRO A 63 -2.51 7.89 12.87
CA PRO A 63 -3.87 8.15 13.38
C PRO A 63 -4.54 9.41 12.81
N GLU A 64 -3.75 10.40 12.40
CA GLU A 64 -4.25 11.64 11.78
C GLU A 64 -4.77 11.43 10.36
N CYS A 65 -4.39 10.33 9.71
CA CYS A 65 -4.87 9.99 8.36
C CYS A 65 -6.36 9.59 8.34
N TRP A 66 -6.90 9.07 9.44
CA TRP A 66 -8.30 8.62 9.47
C TRP A 66 -9.31 9.76 9.26
N PRO A 67 -9.23 10.90 9.98
CA PRO A 67 -10.08 12.04 9.70
C PRO A 67 -9.93 12.58 8.28
N LEU A 68 -8.71 12.59 7.74
CA LEU A 68 -8.45 13.03 6.37
C LEU A 68 -9.14 12.11 5.35
N LEU A 69 -9.04 10.80 5.53
CA LEU A 69 -9.72 9.82 4.68
C LEU A 69 -11.24 10.01 4.74
N GLN A 70 -11.81 10.27 5.92
CA GLN A 70 -13.25 10.51 6.08
C GLN A 70 -13.71 11.84 5.44
N ALA A 71 -12.83 12.82 5.32
CA ALA A 71 -13.12 14.10 4.68
C ALA A 71 -13.15 14.06 3.14
N LEU A 72 -12.64 12.98 2.52
CA LEU A 72 -12.70 12.79 1.07
C LEU A 72 -14.13 12.56 0.59
N SER A 73 -14.36 12.82 -0.71
CA SER A 73 -15.59 12.39 -1.39
C SER A 73 -15.79 10.88 -1.26
N GLN A 74 -17.02 10.40 -1.40
CA GLN A 74 -17.29 8.96 -1.33
C GLN A 74 -16.48 8.17 -2.36
N ASP A 75 -16.39 8.69 -3.58
CA ASP A 75 -15.68 8.02 -4.69
C ASP A 75 -14.18 7.99 -4.46
N ASP A 76 -13.58 9.11 -4.03
CA ASP A 76 -12.14 9.16 -3.73
C ASP A 76 -11.78 8.26 -2.56
N ARG A 77 -12.61 8.26 -1.51
CA ARG A 77 -12.44 7.38 -0.36
C ARG A 77 -12.52 5.91 -0.75
N ALA A 78 -13.44 5.54 -1.65
CA ALA A 78 -13.54 4.19 -2.19
C ALA A 78 -12.27 3.81 -2.98
N SER A 79 -11.79 4.68 -3.88
CA SER A 79 -10.56 4.47 -4.66
C SER A 79 -9.33 4.30 -3.75
N VAL A 80 -9.19 5.13 -2.70
CA VAL A 80 -8.10 5.00 -1.70
C VAL A 80 -8.16 3.66 -0.98
N ARG A 81 -9.35 3.20 -0.57
CA ARG A 81 -9.50 1.90 0.11
C ARG A 81 -9.11 0.74 -0.79
N VAL A 82 -9.53 0.77 -2.05
CA VAL A 82 -9.21 -0.27 -3.02
C VAL A 82 -7.69 -0.37 -3.23
N VAL A 83 -7.02 0.74 -3.52
CA VAL A 83 -5.57 0.72 -3.77
C VAL A 83 -4.78 0.30 -2.52
N LEU A 84 -5.16 0.78 -1.33
CA LEU A 84 -4.50 0.37 -0.09
C LEU A 84 -4.74 -1.11 0.23
N GLY A 85 -5.90 -1.65 -0.10
CA GLY A 85 -6.18 -3.09 0.00
C GLY A 85 -5.23 -3.92 -0.86
N HIS A 86 -5.01 -3.54 -2.12
CA HIS A 86 -4.07 -4.22 -3.03
C HIS A 86 -2.62 -4.11 -2.53
N ILE A 87 -2.17 -2.91 -2.13
CA ILE A 87 -0.82 -2.72 -1.59
C ILE A 87 -0.61 -3.57 -0.33
N THR A 88 -1.57 -3.59 0.59
CA THR A 88 -1.48 -4.39 1.82
C THR A 88 -1.39 -5.89 1.49
N GLN A 89 -2.15 -6.35 0.50
CA GLN A 89 -2.07 -7.73 0.03
C GLN A 89 -0.69 -8.05 -0.58
N GLY A 90 -0.13 -7.13 -1.39
CA GLY A 90 1.22 -7.28 -1.95
C GLY A 90 2.28 -7.39 -0.87
N GLN A 91 2.21 -6.55 0.17
CA GLN A 91 3.15 -6.58 1.29
C GLN A 91 3.00 -7.82 2.17
N ALA A 92 1.78 -8.32 2.36
CA ALA A 92 1.57 -9.60 3.04
C ALA A 92 2.18 -10.78 2.25
N LEU A 93 2.12 -10.74 0.90
CA LEU A 93 2.81 -11.70 0.05
C LEU A 93 4.34 -11.59 0.18
N ASP A 94 4.90 -10.38 0.21
CA ASP A 94 6.32 -10.16 0.43
C ASP A 94 6.80 -10.77 1.74
N MET A 95 6.13 -10.44 2.83
CA MET A 95 6.49 -10.98 4.14
C MET A 95 6.38 -12.51 4.21
N SER A 96 5.41 -13.10 3.52
CA SER A 96 5.22 -14.56 3.53
C SER A 96 6.23 -15.30 2.64
N ARG A 97 6.64 -14.70 1.51
CA ARG A 97 7.54 -15.31 0.52
C ARG A 97 9.02 -15.05 0.84
N PHE A 98 9.35 -13.82 1.23
CA PHE A 98 10.74 -13.39 1.39
C PHE A 98 11.20 -13.30 2.85
N GLY A 99 10.35 -13.64 3.80
CA GLY A 99 10.68 -13.62 5.23
C GLY A 99 11.78 -14.59 5.67
N VAL A 100 12.12 -15.60 4.85
CA VAL A 100 13.12 -16.62 5.16
C VAL A 100 13.98 -16.91 3.90
N GLY A 101 14.95 -16.03 3.61
CA GLY A 101 15.95 -16.26 2.56
C GLY A 101 15.56 -15.79 1.16
N LEU A 102 16.50 -15.87 0.22
CA LEU A 102 16.32 -15.53 -1.19
C LEU A 102 15.34 -16.53 -1.83
N GLN A 103 14.16 -16.06 -2.19
CA GLN A 103 13.21 -16.81 -3.01
C GLN A 103 12.96 -16.06 -4.31
N ALA A 104 13.08 -16.74 -5.43
CA ALA A 104 12.76 -16.19 -6.74
C ALA A 104 11.26 -16.28 -7.03
N ILE A 105 10.73 -15.32 -7.78
CA ILE A 105 9.42 -15.42 -8.42
C ILE A 105 9.59 -16.32 -9.64
N GLU A 106 8.98 -17.51 -9.61
CA GLU A 106 9.28 -18.58 -10.57
C GLU A 106 8.69 -18.39 -11.98
N THR A 107 7.64 -17.56 -12.10
CA THR A 107 6.94 -17.39 -13.39
C THR A 107 6.71 -15.93 -13.71
N GLU A 108 6.67 -15.60 -15.02
CA GLU A 108 6.34 -14.26 -15.51
C GLU A 108 4.96 -13.81 -15.00
N ARG A 109 3.98 -14.69 -15.01
CA ARG A 109 2.64 -14.40 -14.48
C ARG A 109 2.67 -14.03 -13.00
N ALA A 110 3.43 -14.75 -12.18
CA ALA A 110 3.55 -14.43 -10.76
C ALA A 110 4.26 -13.09 -10.53
N LEU A 111 5.22 -12.73 -11.41
CA LEU A 111 5.87 -11.42 -11.41
C LEU A 111 4.89 -10.31 -11.83
N ASP A 112 4.05 -10.56 -12.81
CA ASP A 112 3.02 -9.62 -13.25
C ASP A 112 2.00 -9.38 -12.14
N ASP A 113 1.46 -10.45 -11.55
CA ASP A 113 0.50 -10.37 -10.43
C ASP A 113 1.09 -9.59 -9.25
N TYR A 114 2.34 -9.86 -8.92
CA TYR A 114 3.06 -9.17 -7.84
C TYR A 114 3.29 -7.68 -8.16
N THR A 115 3.86 -7.38 -9.33
CA THR A 115 4.14 -5.98 -9.71
C THR A 115 2.87 -5.16 -9.89
N TRP A 116 1.76 -5.80 -10.26
CA TRP A 116 0.46 -5.15 -10.28
C TRP A 116 -0.02 -4.80 -8.86
N LEU A 117 0.04 -5.74 -7.91
CA LEU A 117 -0.39 -5.51 -6.51
C LEU A 117 0.36 -4.36 -5.83
N VAL A 118 1.67 -4.25 -6.04
CA VAL A 118 2.50 -3.26 -5.31
C VAL A 118 2.70 -1.95 -6.07
N ALA A 119 2.43 -1.89 -7.38
CA ALA A 119 2.69 -0.70 -8.16
C ALA A 119 1.72 -0.46 -9.33
N GLY A 120 1.28 -1.49 -10.05
CA GLY A 120 0.32 -1.34 -11.15
C GLY A 120 -1.00 -0.75 -10.68
N CYS A 121 -1.56 -1.25 -9.57
CA CYS A 121 -2.77 -0.71 -8.96
C CYS A 121 -2.62 0.76 -8.52
N VAL A 122 -1.40 1.18 -8.14
CA VAL A 122 -1.11 2.58 -7.81
C VAL A 122 -1.13 3.45 -9.06
N GLY A 123 -0.61 2.94 -10.18
CA GLY A 123 -0.68 3.61 -11.48
C GLY A 123 -2.14 3.80 -11.93
N GLU A 124 -2.97 2.77 -11.81
CA GLU A 124 -4.42 2.86 -12.09
C GLU A 124 -5.10 3.88 -11.16
N PHE A 125 -4.82 3.83 -9.86
CA PHE A 125 -5.38 4.75 -8.87
C PHE A 125 -5.07 6.22 -9.18
N TRP A 126 -3.81 6.54 -9.46
CA TRP A 126 -3.42 7.92 -9.80
C TRP A 126 -4.04 8.39 -11.11
N THR A 127 -4.13 7.51 -12.11
CA THR A 127 -4.78 7.83 -13.39
C THR A 127 -6.28 8.10 -13.18
N ASP A 128 -6.98 7.28 -12.41
CA ASP A 128 -8.39 7.48 -12.07
C ASP A 128 -8.62 8.83 -11.38
N LEU A 129 -7.79 9.18 -10.37
CA LEU A 129 -7.87 10.49 -9.73
C LEU A 129 -7.60 11.65 -10.69
N CYS A 130 -6.62 11.52 -11.58
CA CYS A 130 -6.33 12.54 -12.57
C CYS A 130 -7.48 12.73 -13.56
N ILE A 131 -8.07 11.64 -14.06
CA ILE A 131 -9.25 11.69 -14.93
C ILE A 131 -10.43 12.39 -14.25
N ARG A 132 -10.62 12.13 -12.95
CA ARG A 132 -11.74 12.66 -12.16
C ARG A 132 -11.57 14.13 -11.78
N HIS A 133 -10.34 14.57 -11.48
CA HIS A 133 -10.09 15.87 -10.85
C HIS A 133 -9.32 16.87 -11.72
N VAL A 134 -8.68 16.44 -12.80
CA VAL A 134 -7.90 17.31 -13.68
C VAL A 134 -8.64 17.49 -15.01
N PRO A 135 -9.24 18.66 -15.28
CA PRO A 135 -9.85 18.94 -16.57
C PRO A 135 -8.88 18.70 -17.73
N ASP A 136 -9.35 18.06 -18.79
CA ASP A 136 -8.58 17.79 -20.00
C ASP A 136 -7.24 17.06 -19.74
N PHE A 137 -7.22 16.16 -18.74
CA PHE A 137 -6.03 15.39 -18.34
C PHE A 137 -5.41 14.64 -19.51
N SER A 138 -6.22 14.09 -20.41
CA SER A 138 -5.75 13.34 -21.56
C SER A 138 -6.74 13.45 -22.74
N SER A 139 -6.22 13.38 -23.97
CA SER A 139 -7.01 13.21 -25.20
C SER A 139 -7.30 11.74 -25.52
N LEU A 140 -6.67 10.78 -24.81
CA LEU A 140 -6.91 9.36 -24.97
C LEU A 140 -8.19 8.91 -24.23
N PRO A 141 -8.81 7.82 -24.68
CA PRO A 141 -9.92 7.19 -23.92
C PRO A 141 -9.48 6.83 -22.50
N ASN A 142 -10.38 6.96 -21.54
CA ASN A 142 -10.08 6.68 -20.13
C ASN A 142 -9.53 5.25 -19.90
N GLU A 143 -10.08 4.26 -20.59
CA GLU A 143 -9.64 2.86 -20.51
C GLU A 143 -8.18 2.69 -20.96
N GLU A 144 -7.80 3.36 -22.05
CA GLU A 144 -6.42 3.34 -22.55
C GLU A 144 -5.47 4.04 -21.58
N MET A 145 -5.87 5.18 -21.01
CA MET A 145 -5.08 5.88 -19.98
C MET A 145 -4.90 5.03 -18.72
N MET A 146 -5.94 4.34 -18.28
CA MET A 146 -5.88 3.41 -17.13
C MET A 146 -4.89 2.27 -17.39
N ASP A 147 -4.90 1.69 -18.59
CA ASP A 147 -3.97 0.64 -18.99
C ASP A 147 -2.52 1.14 -19.02
N LEU A 148 -2.28 2.33 -19.55
CA LEU A 148 -0.95 2.97 -19.53
C LEU A 148 -0.47 3.25 -18.11
N GLY A 149 -1.35 3.75 -17.22
CA GLY A 149 -1.03 3.97 -15.82
C GLY A 149 -0.61 2.68 -15.11
N ARG A 150 -1.36 1.60 -15.33
CA ARG A 150 -1.05 0.26 -14.83
C ARG A 150 0.31 -0.22 -15.31
N GLN A 151 0.54 -0.19 -16.62
CA GLN A 151 1.80 -0.64 -17.24
C GLN A 151 2.99 0.18 -16.76
N TYR A 152 2.83 1.49 -16.59
CA TYR A 152 3.86 2.36 -16.04
C TYR A 152 4.26 1.97 -14.62
N GLY A 153 3.27 1.77 -13.72
CA GLY A 153 3.53 1.33 -12.34
C GLY A 153 4.26 -0.01 -12.30
N MET A 154 3.75 -1.02 -13.04
CA MET A 154 4.40 -2.34 -13.14
C MET A 154 5.82 -2.26 -13.69
N GLY A 155 6.07 -1.42 -14.71
CA GLY A 155 7.39 -1.20 -15.28
C GLY A 155 8.37 -0.62 -14.28
N LEU A 156 7.96 0.39 -13.49
CA LEU A 156 8.79 0.96 -12.43
C LEU A 156 9.17 -0.09 -11.38
N GLN A 157 8.22 -0.93 -10.96
CA GLN A 157 8.51 -1.97 -9.97
C GLN A 157 9.47 -3.03 -10.49
N ARG A 158 9.36 -3.43 -11.76
CA ARG A 158 10.34 -4.34 -12.39
C ARG A 158 11.74 -3.74 -12.40
N LEU A 159 11.88 -2.43 -12.66
CA LEU A 159 13.17 -1.73 -12.57
C LEU A 159 13.71 -1.71 -11.14
N ASN A 160 12.86 -1.51 -10.13
CA ASN A 160 13.26 -1.58 -8.73
C ASN A 160 13.79 -2.97 -8.37
N ILE A 161 13.08 -4.03 -8.75
CA ILE A 161 13.51 -5.42 -8.52
C ILE A 161 14.88 -5.67 -9.14
N LEU A 162 15.11 -5.25 -10.41
CA LEU A 162 16.40 -5.41 -11.09
C LEU A 162 17.54 -4.62 -10.42
N ARG A 163 17.24 -3.43 -9.90
CA ARG A 163 18.22 -2.60 -9.19
C ARG A 163 18.64 -3.23 -7.86
N ASP A 164 17.65 -3.75 -7.11
CA ASP A 164 17.86 -4.24 -5.75
C ASP A 164 18.34 -5.71 -5.72
N SER A 165 18.36 -6.38 -6.87
CA SER A 165 18.90 -7.74 -7.07
C SER A 165 20.44 -7.78 -7.17
N LYS A 166 21.14 -6.65 -6.99
CA LYS A 166 22.61 -6.54 -7.00
C LYS A 166 23.14 -6.49 -5.58
#